data_bc0dc9ec8569096748f47bf87f51af76
#
_entry.id   bc0dc9ec8569096748f47bf87f51af76
#
_cell.length_a   1.000
_cell.length_b   1.000
_cell.length_c   1.000
_cell.angle_alpha   90.00
_cell.angle_beta   90.00
_cell.angle_gamma   90.00
#
_symmetry.space_group_name_H-M   'P 1'
#
loop_
_entity.id
_entity.type
_entity.pdbx_description
1 polymer ?
#
loop_
_entity_poly.entity_id
_entity_poly.type
_entity_poly.pdbx_seq_one_letter_code
_entity_poly.pdbx_strand_id
1 'polypeptide(L)'
;MLPLNTSEISLCPDEIARFSRHLILPEVGMEGQKRLKAASVLCVGTGGLGSPLLLYLAAAGVGRLGIVDFDVVDHSNLQRQVIHGTSWVGKPKIESAKHRIHEINPHCQVDLYETALTSENALEIMKPYDIICDGTDNFPTRYLVNDACVLLGKPNVYGSIFRFEGQATVFNLEPDCPNYRDLFPEPPPPGMVPSCAEGGVVGVLPGIIGVIQATETVKIITGIGTTLSGRLLLFDALAMKFRELKLRPAKERPVIEKLIDYQMFCGVGGSAPGQEESGSVASISVADLKALLDSGAEDILLLDVRNPPEAQIAVIAGAVLVPLDSIEDGTAIGRVQEISRGKRLYVHCKLGGRSAKALIALARHGIEGTNISGGIDAWSQEIDPSVQRY
;
A
#
# COMPACT_ATOMS: atom_id res chain seq x y z
N MET A 1 -9.83 -26.59 -4.18
CA MET A 1 -10.95 -25.95 -4.91
C MET A 1 -11.99 -25.48 -3.93
N LEU A 2 -12.46 -24.23 -4.03
CA LEU A 2 -13.49 -23.70 -3.12
C LEU A 2 -14.79 -24.51 -3.19
N PRO A 3 -15.47 -24.75 -2.05
CA PRO A 3 -16.73 -25.48 -2.00
C PRO A 3 -17.92 -24.58 -2.37
N LEU A 4 -17.96 -24.10 -3.63
CA LEU A 4 -19.03 -23.25 -4.13
C LEU A 4 -20.22 -24.09 -4.62
N ASN A 5 -21.45 -23.69 -4.25
CA ASN A 5 -22.66 -24.32 -4.76
C ASN A 5 -23.06 -23.66 -6.10
N THR A 6 -22.95 -24.39 -7.20
CA THR A 6 -23.30 -23.93 -8.53
C THR A 6 -24.64 -24.45 -9.04
N SER A 7 -25.34 -25.32 -8.27
CA SER A 7 -26.56 -26.03 -8.70
C SER A 7 -27.71 -25.11 -9.12
N GLU A 8 -27.83 -23.96 -8.44
CA GLU A 8 -28.89 -22.97 -8.70
C GLU A 8 -28.40 -21.80 -9.61
N ILE A 9 -27.12 -21.82 -9.98
CA ILE A 9 -26.56 -20.76 -10.81
C ILE A 9 -26.83 -20.99 -12.28
N SER A 10 -27.50 -20.05 -12.91
CA SER A 10 -27.69 -19.99 -14.36
C SER A 10 -27.11 -18.73 -14.95
N LEU A 11 -26.66 -18.79 -16.20
CA LEU A 11 -26.22 -17.62 -16.96
C LEU A 11 -27.35 -17.17 -17.86
N CYS A 12 -27.67 -15.88 -17.84
CA CYS A 12 -28.62 -15.30 -18.81
C CYS A 12 -27.97 -15.14 -20.20
N PRO A 13 -28.75 -14.89 -21.27
CA PRO A 13 -28.22 -14.74 -22.62
C PRO A 13 -27.14 -13.65 -22.75
N ASP A 14 -27.28 -12.53 -22.04
CA ASP A 14 -26.26 -11.47 -22.02
C ASP A 14 -24.96 -11.95 -21.40
N GLU A 15 -25.02 -12.67 -20.28
CA GLU A 15 -23.83 -13.26 -19.63
C GLU A 15 -23.16 -14.30 -20.54
N ILE A 16 -23.93 -15.13 -21.25
CA ILE A 16 -23.40 -16.09 -22.21
C ILE A 16 -22.67 -15.37 -23.36
N ALA A 17 -23.25 -14.30 -23.88
CA ALA A 17 -22.60 -13.49 -24.90
C ALA A 17 -21.31 -12.82 -24.37
N ARG A 18 -21.38 -12.20 -23.19
CA ARG A 18 -20.28 -11.51 -22.52
C ARG A 18 -19.11 -12.44 -22.24
N PHE A 19 -19.39 -13.63 -21.69
CA PHE A 19 -18.36 -14.57 -21.27
C PHE A 19 -18.04 -15.65 -22.31
N SER A 20 -18.51 -15.48 -23.54
CA SER A 20 -18.35 -16.49 -24.63
C SER A 20 -16.90 -16.95 -24.80
N ARG A 21 -15.91 -16.06 -24.60
CA ARG A 21 -14.48 -16.39 -24.70
C ARG A 21 -13.99 -17.29 -23.55
N HIS A 22 -14.57 -17.20 -22.37
CA HIS A 22 -14.34 -18.14 -21.27
C HIS A 22 -15.06 -19.47 -21.51
N LEU A 23 -16.30 -19.41 -22.00
CA LEU A 23 -17.14 -20.60 -22.19
C LEU A 23 -16.59 -21.60 -23.23
N ILE A 24 -15.81 -21.12 -24.20
CA ILE A 24 -15.17 -21.98 -25.21
C ILE A 24 -13.82 -22.56 -24.77
N LEU A 25 -13.26 -22.13 -23.61
CA LEU A 25 -12.05 -22.72 -23.02
C LEU A 25 -12.45 -24.03 -22.33
N PRO A 26 -11.90 -25.20 -22.71
CA PRO A 26 -12.28 -26.47 -22.10
C PRO A 26 -12.06 -26.51 -20.57
N GLU A 27 -11.04 -25.82 -20.09
CA GLU A 27 -10.68 -25.77 -18.67
C GLU A 27 -11.64 -24.91 -17.84
N VAL A 28 -12.30 -23.92 -18.43
CA VAL A 28 -13.29 -23.05 -17.77
C VAL A 28 -14.69 -23.53 -18.04
N GLY A 29 -15.12 -23.50 -19.31
CA GLY A 29 -16.44 -23.93 -19.76
C GLY A 29 -17.60 -23.26 -19.01
N MET A 30 -18.77 -23.88 -19.13
CA MET A 30 -19.97 -23.41 -18.43
C MET A 30 -19.84 -23.53 -16.90
N GLU A 31 -19.23 -24.62 -16.42
CA GLU A 31 -19.10 -24.86 -14.98
C GLU A 31 -18.15 -23.85 -14.32
N GLY A 32 -16.98 -23.57 -14.93
CA GLY A 32 -16.06 -22.56 -14.42
C GLY A 32 -16.69 -21.17 -14.37
N GLN A 33 -17.52 -20.82 -15.40
CA GLN A 33 -18.20 -19.52 -15.41
C GLN A 33 -19.33 -19.44 -14.36
N LYS A 34 -20.05 -20.53 -14.10
CA LYS A 34 -21.01 -20.60 -13.00
C LYS A 34 -20.32 -20.46 -11.64
N ARG A 35 -19.13 -21.05 -11.47
CA ARG A 35 -18.33 -20.90 -10.26
C ARG A 35 -17.89 -19.44 -10.05
N LEU A 36 -17.46 -18.75 -11.12
CA LEU A 36 -17.13 -17.32 -11.05
C LEU A 36 -18.35 -16.50 -10.60
N LYS A 37 -19.52 -16.78 -11.18
CA LYS A 37 -20.77 -16.10 -10.81
C LYS A 37 -21.21 -16.39 -9.37
N ALA A 38 -20.96 -17.59 -8.87
CA ALA A 38 -21.30 -17.98 -7.50
C ALA A 38 -20.34 -17.39 -6.45
N ALA A 39 -19.12 -17.04 -6.84
CA ALA A 39 -18.07 -16.62 -5.94
C ALA A 39 -18.25 -15.19 -5.42
N SER A 40 -17.79 -14.98 -4.19
CA SER A 40 -17.69 -13.67 -3.53
C SER A 40 -16.24 -13.36 -3.16
N VAL A 41 -15.75 -12.20 -3.57
CA VAL A 41 -14.36 -11.76 -3.35
C VAL A 41 -14.35 -10.40 -2.67
N LEU A 42 -13.61 -10.27 -1.57
CA LEU A 42 -13.35 -9.00 -0.91
C LEU A 42 -11.99 -8.45 -1.35
N CYS A 43 -11.97 -7.22 -1.83
CA CYS A 43 -10.76 -6.48 -2.10
C CYS A 43 -10.54 -5.44 -0.99
N VAL A 44 -9.43 -5.54 -0.28
CA VAL A 44 -9.03 -4.55 0.73
C VAL A 44 -8.12 -3.53 0.05
N GLY A 45 -8.65 -2.33 -0.18
CA GLY A 45 -8.01 -1.24 -0.91
C GLY A 45 -8.34 -1.21 -2.41
N THR A 46 -8.70 -0.03 -2.92
CA THR A 46 -8.94 0.27 -4.34
C THR A 46 -7.79 1.07 -4.97
N GLY A 47 -6.61 0.95 -4.36
CA GLY A 47 -5.39 1.61 -4.79
C GLY A 47 -4.81 1.03 -6.09
N GLY A 48 -3.48 1.10 -6.21
CA GLY A 48 -2.79 0.63 -7.41
C GLY A 48 -2.97 -0.86 -7.70
N LEU A 49 -2.92 -1.73 -6.68
CA LEU A 49 -3.14 -3.18 -6.80
C LEU A 49 -4.62 -3.51 -6.97
N GLY A 50 -5.49 -2.93 -6.14
CA GLY A 50 -6.93 -3.18 -6.19
C GLY A 50 -7.59 -2.72 -7.48
N SER A 51 -7.07 -1.68 -8.13
CA SER A 51 -7.60 -1.17 -9.40
C SER A 51 -7.66 -2.23 -10.51
N PRO A 52 -6.55 -2.78 -10.98
CA PRO A 52 -6.58 -3.82 -12.03
C PRO A 52 -7.23 -5.12 -11.54
N LEU A 53 -7.02 -5.48 -10.26
CA LEU A 53 -7.66 -6.65 -9.67
C LEU A 53 -9.18 -6.59 -9.82
N LEU A 54 -9.83 -5.53 -9.36
CA LEU A 54 -11.29 -5.36 -9.43
C LEU A 54 -11.81 -5.30 -10.86
N LEU A 55 -11.09 -4.60 -11.77
CA LEU A 55 -11.47 -4.52 -13.17
C LEU A 55 -11.52 -5.92 -13.82
N TYR A 56 -10.48 -6.74 -13.60
CA TYR A 56 -10.41 -8.07 -14.21
C TYR A 56 -11.33 -9.08 -13.54
N LEU A 57 -11.57 -9.00 -12.22
CA LEU A 57 -12.56 -9.85 -11.56
C LEU A 57 -13.99 -9.55 -12.03
N ALA A 58 -14.34 -8.27 -12.18
CA ALA A 58 -15.63 -7.86 -12.75
C ALA A 58 -15.79 -8.36 -14.21
N ALA A 59 -14.75 -8.16 -15.04
CA ALA A 59 -14.72 -8.62 -16.43
C ALA A 59 -14.76 -10.14 -16.55
N ALA A 60 -14.15 -10.88 -15.61
CA ALA A 60 -14.21 -12.34 -15.55
C ALA A 60 -15.58 -12.87 -15.12
N GLY A 61 -16.44 -12.05 -14.55
CA GLY A 61 -17.78 -12.43 -14.15
C GLY A 61 -17.88 -12.98 -12.72
N VAL A 62 -17.03 -12.50 -11.80
CA VAL A 62 -17.23 -12.75 -10.37
C VAL A 62 -18.55 -12.12 -9.95
N GLY A 63 -19.41 -12.92 -9.29
CA GLY A 63 -20.79 -12.48 -9.05
C GLY A 63 -20.92 -11.44 -7.96
N ARG A 64 -20.02 -11.45 -6.95
CA ARG A 64 -20.04 -10.49 -5.83
C ARG A 64 -18.66 -9.99 -5.48
N LEU A 65 -18.48 -8.67 -5.50
CA LEU A 65 -17.25 -7.99 -5.10
C LEU A 65 -17.52 -7.09 -3.89
N GLY A 66 -16.80 -7.33 -2.79
CA GLY A 66 -16.74 -6.40 -1.67
C GLY A 66 -15.53 -5.48 -1.81
N ILE A 67 -15.68 -4.23 -1.42
CA ILE A 67 -14.64 -3.22 -1.50
C ILE A 67 -14.53 -2.51 -0.15
N VAL A 68 -13.33 -2.55 0.45
CA VAL A 68 -13.01 -1.80 1.67
C VAL A 68 -12.01 -0.72 1.32
N ASP A 69 -12.38 0.54 1.44
CA ASP A 69 -11.50 1.70 1.29
C ASP A 69 -12.17 2.92 1.94
N PHE A 70 -11.40 3.82 2.53
CA PHE A 70 -11.92 5.04 3.17
C PHE A 70 -11.39 6.33 2.54
N ASP A 71 -10.54 6.20 1.52
CA ASP A 71 -9.91 7.34 0.87
C ASP A 71 -10.82 7.99 -0.17
N VAL A 72 -10.44 9.22 -0.52
CA VAL A 72 -10.93 9.93 -1.71
C VAL A 72 -9.92 9.78 -2.86
N VAL A 73 -10.40 9.93 -4.08
CA VAL A 73 -9.54 9.94 -5.28
C VAL A 73 -8.72 11.23 -5.29
N ASP A 74 -7.41 11.09 -5.38
CA ASP A 74 -6.48 12.20 -5.52
C ASP A 74 -5.83 12.21 -6.91
N HIS A 75 -5.46 13.39 -7.41
CA HIS A 75 -4.82 13.55 -8.72
C HIS A 75 -3.53 12.70 -8.84
N SER A 76 -2.72 12.66 -7.79
CA SER A 76 -1.47 11.89 -7.74
C SER A 76 -1.69 10.37 -7.77
N ASN A 77 -2.93 9.92 -7.53
CA ASN A 77 -3.29 8.51 -7.60
C ASN A 77 -3.48 8.01 -9.04
N LEU A 78 -3.94 8.88 -9.95
CA LEU A 78 -4.42 8.50 -11.28
C LEU A 78 -3.33 7.89 -12.17
N GLN A 79 -2.05 8.13 -11.88
CA GLN A 79 -0.93 7.53 -12.61
C GLN A 79 -0.79 6.00 -12.39
N ARG A 80 -1.51 5.42 -11.39
CA ARG A 80 -1.46 3.98 -11.09
C ARG A 80 -2.79 3.36 -10.66
N GLN A 81 -3.76 4.14 -10.22
CA GLN A 81 -5.08 3.69 -9.76
C GLN A 81 -6.10 3.78 -10.90
N VAL A 82 -5.92 2.93 -11.90
CA VAL A 82 -6.59 3.02 -13.21
C VAL A 82 -8.10 2.74 -13.22
N ILE A 83 -8.67 2.30 -12.10
CA ILE A 83 -10.12 2.16 -11.92
C ILE A 83 -10.80 3.53 -11.76
N HIS A 84 -10.06 4.53 -11.29
CA HIS A 84 -10.54 5.88 -11.07
C HIS A 84 -10.30 6.76 -12.29
N GLY A 85 -11.13 7.79 -12.45
CA GLY A 85 -10.98 8.80 -13.51
C GLY A 85 -10.89 10.21 -12.93
N THR A 86 -10.43 11.17 -13.74
CA THR A 86 -10.26 12.59 -13.35
C THR A 86 -11.57 13.20 -12.81
N SER A 87 -12.73 12.80 -13.33
CA SER A 87 -14.06 13.28 -12.87
C SER A 87 -14.43 12.83 -11.46
N TRP A 88 -13.65 11.93 -10.87
CA TRP A 88 -13.84 11.39 -9.53
C TRP A 88 -12.88 12.00 -8.49
N VAL A 89 -11.97 12.87 -8.87
CA VAL A 89 -11.06 13.56 -7.93
C VAL A 89 -11.88 14.27 -6.85
N GLY A 90 -11.50 14.03 -5.59
CA GLY A 90 -12.19 14.55 -4.39
C GLY A 90 -13.42 13.75 -3.96
N LYS A 91 -13.81 12.67 -4.66
CA LYS A 91 -14.92 11.79 -4.31
C LYS A 91 -14.43 10.45 -3.74
N PRO A 92 -15.27 9.71 -2.98
CA PRO A 92 -14.90 8.43 -2.39
C PRO A 92 -14.39 7.42 -3.45
N LYS A 93 -13.26 6.76 -3.17
CA LYS A 93 -12.68 5.75 -4.06
C LYS A 93 -13.63 4.58 -4.31
N ILE A 94 -14.35 4.13 -3.27
CA ILE A 94 -15.28 3.00 -3.36
C ILE A 94 -16.42 3.26 -4.35
N GLU A 95 -16.97 4.48 -4.38
CA GLU A 95 -18.04 4.84 -5.30
C GLU A 95 -17.53 4.92 -6.75
N SER A 96 -16.33 5.48 -6.94
CA SER A 96 -15.66 5.49 -8.24
C SER A 96 -15.41 4.07 -8.76
N ALA A 97 -14.94 3.17 -7.89
CA ALA A 97 -14.69 1.77 -8.23
C ALA A 97 -15.99 1.04 -8.60
N LYS A 98 -17.05 1.19 -7.80
CA LYS A 98 -18.37 0.61 -8.07
C LYS A 98 -18.92 1.06 -9.42
N HIS A 99 -18.87 2.38 -9.70
CA HIS A 99 -19.30 2.93 -10.97
C HIS A 99 -18.58 2.24 -12.14
N ARG A 100 -17.25 2.13 -12.05
CA ARG A 100 -16.43 1.52 -13.10
C ARG A 100 -16.66 0.02 -13.27
N ILE A 101 -16.88 -0.71 -12.17
CA ILE A 101 -17.23 -2.14 -12.19
C ILE A 101 -18.55 -2.35 -12.93
N HIS A 102 -19.58 -1.53 -12.66
CA HIS A 102 -20.88 -1.67 -13.33
C HIS A 102 -20.83 -1.30 -14.80
N GLU A 103 -19.95 -0.40 -15.24
CA GLU A 103 -19.72 -0.14 -16.68
C GLU A 103 -19.10 -1.37 -17.39
N ILE A 104 -18.28 -2.16 -16.67
CA ILE A 104 -17.66 -3.38 -17.20
C ILE A 104 -18.64 -4.55 -17.13
N ASN A 105 -19.28 -4.75 -15.99
CA ASN A 105 -20.20 -5.86 -15.75
C ASN A 105 -21.36 -5.42 -14.84
N PRO A 106 -22.53 -5.10 -15.40
CA PRO A 106 -23.70 -4.68 -14.63
C PRO A 106 -24.34 -5.81 -13.80
N HIS A 107 -23.97 -7.07 -14.03
CA HIS A 107 -24.47 -8.23 -13.28
C HIS A 107 -23.66 -8.49 -11.98
N CYS A 108 -22.55 -7.79 -11.78
CA CYS A 108 -21.74 -7.93 -10.57
C CYS A 108 -22.40 -7.18 -9.41
N GLN A 109 -22.68 -7.89 -8.32
CA GLN A 109 -23.05 -7.25 -7.05
C GLN A 109 -21.82 -6.60 -6.43
N VAL A 110 -21.93 -5.33 -6.00
CA VAL A 110 -20.84 -4.61 -5.37
C VAL A 110 -21.27 -4.09 -4.00
N ASP A 111 -20.61 -4.60 -2.96
CA ASP A 111 -20.79 -4.14 -1.59
C ASP A 111 -19.68 -3.16 -1.23
N LEU A 112 -20.05 -2.03 -0.64
CA LEU A 112 -19.12 -0.97 -0.27
C LEU A 112 -18.97 -0.86 1.25
N TYR A 113 -17.73 -0.80 1.71
CA TYR A 113 -17.37 -0.56 3.10
C TYR A 113 -16.46 0.67 3.16
N GLU A 114 -17.08 1.85 3.36
CA GLU A 114 -16.37 3.12 3.50
C GLU A 114 -15.78 3.24 4.91
N THR A 115 -14.76 2.43 5.17
CA THR A 115 -14.11 2.35 6.49
C THR A 115 -12.67 1.86 6.37
N ALA A 116 -11.85 2.21 7.35
CA ALA A 116 -10.60 1.52 7.57
C ALA A 116 -10.87 0.11 8.12
N LEU A 117 -10.10 -0.88 7.63
CA LEU A 117 -10.13 -2.21 8.22
C LEU A 117 -9.39 -2.18 9.56
N THR A 118 -10.05 -2.61 10.63
CA THR A 118 -9.51 -2.63 12.01
C THR A 118 -9.74 -3.98 12.66
N SER A 119 -9.13 -4.19 13.83
CA SER A 119 -9.32 -5.44 14.59
C SER A 119 -10.76 -5.64 15.06
N GLU A 120 -11.55 -4.57 15.19
CA GLU A 120 -12.95 -4.62 15.62
C GLU A 120 -13.90 -5.05 14.48
N ASN A 121 -13.60 -4.66 13.20
CA ASN A 121 -14.53 -4.86 12.08
C ASN A 121 -14.08 -5.94 11.07
N ALA A 122 -12.79 -6.32 11.06
CA ALA A 122 -12.23 -7.18 10.03
C ALA A 122 -12.92 -8.53 9.90
N LEU A 123 -13.16 -9.22 11.02
CA LEU A 123 -13.80 -10.54 10.99
C LEU A 123 -15.24 -10.48 10.47
N GLU A 124 -16.00 -9.45 10.84
CA GLU A 124 -17.38 -9.26 10.38
C GLU A 124 -17.42 -8.97 8.88
N ILE A 125 -16.59 -8.02 8.41
CA ILE A 125 -16.53 -7.63 6.99
C ILE A 125 -16.04 -8.77 6.10
N MET A 126 -15.01 -9.53 6.54
CA MET A 126 -14.39 -10.58 5.74
C MET A 126 -15.18 -11.90 5.72
N LYS A 127 -15.95 -12.18 6.76
CA LYS A 127 -16.67 -13.46 6.94
C LYS A 127 -17.56 -13.84 5.74
N PRO A 128 -18.36 -12.94 5.13
CA PRO A 128 -19.29 -13.30 4.04
C PRO A 128 -18.63 -13.54 2.68
N TYR A 129 -17.31 -13.43 2.57
CA TYR A 129 -16.59 -13.60 1.29
C TYR A 129 -15.80 -14.91 1.27
N ASP A 130 -15.66 -15.49 0.07
CA ASP A 130 -14.93 -16.75 -0.14
C ASP A 130 -13.43 -16.54 -0.21
N ILE A 131 -12.99 -15.42 -0.80
CA ILE A 131 -11.60 -15.06 -1.02
C ILE A 131 -11.37 -13.62 -0.58
N ILE A 132 -10.22 -13.38 0.04
CA ILE A 132 -9.74 -12.04 0.39
C ILE A 132 -8.55 -11.69 -0.49
N CYS A 133 -8.60 -10.55 -1.14
CA CYS A 133 -7.50 -10.02 -1.94
C CYS A 133 -6.90 -8.81 -1.21
N ASP A 134 -5.62 -8.91 -0.91
CA ASP A 134 -4.87 -7.85 -0.24
C ASP A 134 -4.32 -6.86 -1.28
N GLY A 135 -4.98 -5.70 -1.40
CA GLY A 135 -4.56 -4.56 -2.22
C GLY A 135 -3.90 -3.44 -1.43
N THR A 136 -3.47 -3.70 -0.19
CA THR A 136 -2.95 -2.70 0.74
C THR A 136 -1.46 -2.40 0.52
N ASP A 137 -1.02 -1.24 1.00
CA ASP A 137 0.35 -0.76 0.86
C ASP A 137 1.06 -0.53 2.21
N ASN A 138 0.46 -0.95 3.32
CA ASN A 138 1.01 -0.76 4.66
C ASN A 138 1.07 -2.07 5.47
N PHE A 139 2.06 -2.19 6.34
CA PHE A 139 2.28 -3.39 7.13
C PHE A 139 1.17 -3.70 8.14
N PRO A 140 0.64 -2.75 8.94
CA PRO A 140 -0.42 -3.03 9.88
C PRO A 140 -1.61 -3.72 9.24
N THR A 141 -2.11 -3.21 8.12
CA THR A 141 -3.25 -3.80 7.43
C THR A 141 -2.91 -5.17 6.83
N ARG A 142 -1.70 -5.39 6.32
CA ARG A 142 -1.27 -6.72 5.83
C ARG A 142 -1.29 -7.79 6.90
N TYR A 143 -0.75 -7.49 8.08
CA TYR A 143 -0.80 -8.43 9.21
C TYR A 143 -2.24 -8.67 9.67
N LEU A 144 -3.06 -7.62 9.76
CA LEU A 144 -4.48 -7.73 10.09
C LEU A 144 -5.24 -8.63 9.10
N VAL A 145 -5.10 -8.39 7.79
CA VAL A 145 -5.73 -9.19 6.73
C VAL A 145 -5.28 -10.65 6.81
N ASN A 146 -3.98 -10.89 6.97
CA ASN A 146 -3.44 -12.23 7.12
C ASN A 146 -4.05 -12.96 8.31
N ASP A 147 -4.01 -12.35 9.49
CA ASP A 147 -4.46 -12.99 10.72
C ASP A 147 -5.97 -13.24 10.71
N ALA A 148 -6.75 -12.31 10.17
CA ALA A 148 -8.17 -12.49 9.96
C ALA A 148 -8.48 -13.64 8.96
N CYS A 149 -7.69 -13.77 7.88
CA CYS A 149 -7.80 -14.89 6.94
C CYS A 149 -7.51 -16.23 7.62
N VAL A 150 -6.47 -16.29 8.47
CA VAL A 150 -6.14 -17.51 9.24
C VAL A 150 -7.30 -17.89 10.17
N LEU A 151 -7.83 -16.94 10.95
CA LEU A 151 -8.93 -17.17 11.87
C LEU A 151 -10.23 -17.61 11.19
N LEU A 152 -10.49 -17.08 9.98
CA LEU A 152 -11.68 -17.41 9.20
C LEU A 152 -11.49 -18.61 8.26
N GLY A 153 -10.26 -19.15 8.14
CA GLY A 153 -9.93 -20.22 7.20
C GLY A 153 -10.12 -19.82 5.73
N LYS A 154 -9.77 -18.58 5.38
CA LYS A 154 -9.97 -18.04 4.01
C LYS A 154 -8.64 -17.81 3.29
N PRO A 155 -8.58 -18.10 1.97
CA PRO A 155 -7.42 -17.76 1.17
C PRO A 155 -7.21 -16.24 1.11
N ASN A 156 -5.94 -15.83 1.23
CA ASN A 156 -5.49 -14.47 1.04
C ASN A 156 -4.64 -14.37 -0.22
N VAL A 157 -5.13 -13.68 -1.24
CA VAL A 157 -4.39 -13.42 -2.48
C VAL A 157 -3.58 -12.15 -2.29
N TYR A 158 -2.29 -12.34 -2.02
CA TYR A 158 -1.35 -11.29 -1.64
C TYR A 158 -0.64 -10.68 -2.84
N GLY A 159 -0.49 -9.36 -2.82
CA GLY A 159 0.37 -8.60 -3.71
C GLY A 159 1.12 -7.50 -2.97
N SER A 160 2.34 -7.22 -3.39
CA SER A 160 3.15 -6.12 -2.86
C SER A 160 4.01 -5.52 -3.95
N ILE A 161 4.27 -4.23 -3.84
CA ILE A 161 5.09 -3.47 -4.80
C ILE A 161 6.01 -2.52 -4.06
N PHE A 162 7.20 -2.31 -4.62
CA PHE A 162 8.14 -1.31 -4.16
C PHE A 162 9.02 -0.84 -5.33
N ARG A 163 8.98 0.45 -5.65
CA ARG A 163 9.74 1.07 -6.76
C ARG A 163 9.52 0.36 -8.09
N PHE A 164 10.36 -0.62 -8.43
CA PHE A 164 10.33 -1.41 -9.66
C PHE A 164 10.15 -2.90 -9.40
N GLU A 165 9.99 -3.30 -8.14
CA GLU A 165 9.86 -4.71 -7.75
C GLU A 165 8.44 -5.02 -7.29
N GLY A 166 7.94 -6.18 -7.69
CA GLY A 166 6.63 -6.68 -7.30
C GLY A 166 6.70 -8.10 -6.76
N GLN A 167 5.76 -8.43 -5.88
CA GLN A 167 5.62 -9.75 -5.28
C GLN A 167 4.18 -10.19 -5.33
N ALA A 168 3.94 -11.49 -5.54
CA ALA A 168 2.60 -12.08 -5.45
C ALA A 168 2.69 -13.52 -4.94
N THR A 169 1.68 -13.91 -4.15
CA THR A 169 1.49 -15.30 -3.68
C THR A 169 0.05 -15.51 -3.23
N VAL A 170 -0.30 -16.75 -2.94
CA VAL A 170 -1.56 -17.11 -2.27
C VAL A 170 -1.23 -17.70 -0.91
N PHE A 171 -1.66 -17.03 0.14
CA PHE A 171 -1.55 -17.50 1.51
C PHE A 171 -2.82 -18.21 1.96
N ASN A 172 -2.68 -19.11 2.91
CA ASN A 172 -3.78 -19.75 3.64
C ASN A 172 -4.85 -20.38 2.74
N LEU A 173 -4.42 -20.94 1.58
CA LEU A 173 -5.33 -21.63 0.65
C LEU A 173 -5.96 -22.87 1.29
N GLU A 174 -5.17 -23.58 2.09
CA GLU A 174 -5.54 -24.72 2.91
C GLU A 174 -4.85 -24.59 4.28
N PRO A 175 -5.31 -25.28 5.33
CA PRO A 175 -4.80 -25.12 6.72
C PRO A 175 -3.28 -25.26 6.85
N ASP A 176 -2.67 -26.15 6.07
CA ASP A 176 -1.22 -26.43 6.10
C ASP A 176 -0.41 -25.55 5.11
N CYS A 177 -1.07 -24.65 4.39
CA CYS A 177 -0.39 -23.74 3.49
C CYS A 177 0.30 -22.60 4.26
N PRO A 178 1.35 -21.99 3.66
CA PRO A 178 1.99 -20.81 4.24
C PRO A 178 1.01 -19.64 4.38
N ASN A 179 1.27 -18.80 5.39
CA ASN A 179 0.63 -17.50 5.57
C ASN A 179 1.67 -16.38 5.59
N TYR A 180 1.25 -15.12 5.70
CA TYR A 180 2.14 -13.96 5.65
C TYR A 180 3.20 -13.96 6.75
N ARG A 181 2.90 -14.49 7.94
CA ARG A 181 3.85 -14.60 9.05
C ARG A 181 4.95 -15.64 8.82
N ASP A 182 4.77 -16.57 7.87
CA ASP A 182 5.85 -17.48 7.45
C ASP A 182 6.90 -16.76 6.57
N LEU A 183 6.50 -15.68 5.89
CA LEU A 183 7.39 -14.83 5.09
C LEU A 183 7.98 -13.70 5.93
N PHE A 184 7.15 -13.06 6.75
CA PHE A 184 7.51 -11.94 7.62
C PHE A 184 7.00 -12.23 9.05
N PRO A 185 7.77 -12.97 9.88
CA PRO A 185 7.38 -13.31 11.25
C PRO A 185 7.14 -12.06 12.12
N GLU A 186 7.96 -11.04 11.92
CA GLU A 186 7.92 -9.74 12.59
C GLU A 186 7.90 -8.59 11.59
N PRO A 187 7.22 -7.48 11.90
CA PRO A 187 7.26 -6.31 11.04
C PRO A 187 8.66 -5.72 10.99
N PRO A 188 9.06 -5.12 9.85
CA PRO A 188 10.30 -4.37 9.79
C PRO A 188 10.25 -3.21 10.77
N PRO A 189 11.40 -2.79 11.34
CA PRO A 189 11.47 -1.61 12.19
C PRO A 189 10.82 -0.39 11.52
N PRO A 190 10.10 0.46 12.29
CA PRO A 190 9.46 1.64 11.75
C PRO A 190 10.40 2.50 10.93
N GLY A 191 9.97 2.84 9.71
CA GLY A 191 10.74 3.68 8.80
C GLY A 191 11.91 3.01 8.07
N MET A 192 12.13 1.70 8.23
CA MET A 192 13.11 0.95 7.42
C MET A 192 12.64 0.81 5.97
N VAL A 193 11.34 0.62 5.75
CA VAL A 193 10.75 0.51 4.41
C VAL A 193 9.93 1.75 4.13
N PRO A 194 10.36 2.62 3.21
CA PRO A 194 9.60 3.82 2.85
C PRO A 194 8.26 3.44 2.19
N SER A 195 7.24 4.24 2.41
CA SER A 195 5.96 4.11 1.72
C SER A 195 6.09 4.38 0.20
N CYS A 196 5.09 3.96 -0.59
CA CYS A 196 5.05 4.30 -2.02
C CYS A 196 5.02 5.83 -2.26
N ALA A 197 4.52 6.61 -1.31
CA ALA A 197 4.50 8.06 -1.39
C ALA A 197 5.90 8.69 -1.17
N GLU A 198 6.79 7.98 -0.47
CA GLU A 198 8.16 8.43 -0.19
C GLU A 198 9.19 7.82 -1.15
N GLY A 199 9.03 6.52 -1.45
CA GLY A 199 9.97 5.77 -2.32
C GLY A 199 9.68 5.89 -3.81
N GLY A 200 8.47 6.33 -4.18
CA GLY A 200 7.98 6.29 -5.55
C GLY A 200 7.63 4.88 -6.02
N VAL A 201 6.87 4.80 -7.10
CA VAL A 201 6.51 3.53 -7.76
C VAL A 201 6.22 3.78 -9.24
N VAL A 202 6.73 2.93 -10.12
CA VAL A 202 6.37 2.99 -11.53
C VAL A 202 4.92 2.53 -11.72
N GLY A 203 4.08 3.36 -12.34
CA GLY A 203 2.63 3.19 -12.34
C GLY A 203 2.10 1.90 -12.97
N VAL A 204 2.84 1.30 -13.89
CA VAL A 204 2.46 0.01 -14.52
C VAL A 204 2.70 -1.21 -13.61
N LEU A 205 3.58 -1.08 -12.62
CA LEU A 205 3.94 -2.20 -11.73
C LEU A 205 2.76 -2.75 -10.94
N PRO A 206 1.95 -1.92 -10.23
CA PRO A 206 0.75 -2.43 -9.59
C PRO A 206 -0.26 -3.00 -10.58
N GLY A 207 -0.26 -2.52 -11.83
CA GLY A 207 -1.03 -3.12 -12.92
C GLY A 207 -0.68 -4.59 -13.13
N ILE A 208 0.60 -4.90 -13.28
CA ILE A 208 1.11 -6.27 -13.49
C ILE A 208 0.77 -7.15 -12.27
N ILE A 209 1.11 -6.71 -11.07
CA ILE A 209 0.90 -7.51 -9.84
C ILE A 209 -0.58 -7.71 -9.53
N GLY A 210 -1.43 -6.67 -9.68
CA GLY A 210 -2.87 -6.80 -9.45
C GLY A 210 -3.56 -7.71 -10.48
N VAL A 211 -3.08 -7.76 -11.73
CA VAL A 211 -3.55 -8.74 -12.73
C VAL A 211 -3.12 -10.16 -12.35
N ILE A 212 -1.92 -10.35 -11.79
CA ILE A 212 -1.49 -11.65 -11.26
C ILE A 212 -2.41 -12.05 -10.09
N GLN A 213 -2.74 -11.14 -9.17
CA GLN A 213 -3.71 -11.41 -8.10
C GLN A 213 -5.09 -11.81 -8.67
N ALA A 214 -5.58 -11.10 -9.69
CA ALA A 214 -6.84 -11.47 -10.37
C ALA A 214 -6.76 -12.89 -10.98
N THR A 215 -5.64 -13.21 -11.63
CA THR A 215 -5.40 -14.54 -12.22
C THR A 215 -5.42 -15.63 -11.16
N GLU A 216 -4.74 -15.43 -10.03
CA GLU A 216 -4.74 -16.40 -8.92
C GLU A 216 -6.16 -16.56 -8.34
N THR A 217 -6.90 -15.46 -8.18
CA THR A 217 -8.28 -15.48 -7.71
C THR A 217 -9.18 -16.31 -8.63
N VAL A 218 -9.08 -16.09 -9.95
CA VAL A 218 -9.83 -16.88 -10.97
C VAL A 218 -9.46 -18.36 -10.89
N LYS A 219 -8.16 -18.71 -10.75
CA LYS A 219 -7.72 -20.10 -10.60
C LYS A 219 -8.27 -20.76 -9.33
N ILE A 220 -8.28 -20.04 -8.21
CA ILE A 220 -8.85 -20.56 -6.95
C ILE A 220 -10.36 -20.84 -7.12
N ILE A 221 -11.10 -19.94 -7.75
CA ILE A 221 -12.54 -20.05 -7.96
C ILE A 221 -12.87 -21.22 -8.90
N THR A 222 -12.22 -21.26 -10.04
CA THR A 222 -12.52 -22.24 -11.10
C THR A 222 -11.87 -23.62 -10.86
N GLY A 223 -10.80 -23.66 -10.08
CA GLY A 223 -10.02 -24.86 -9.81
C GLY A 223 -9.07 -25.25 -10.95
N ILE A 224 -8.78 -24.33 -11.87
CA ILE A 224 -7.90 -24.59 -13.03
C ILE A 224 -6.43 -24.28 -12.68
N GLY A 225 -5.53 -24.98 -13.35
CA GLY A 225 -4.09 -24.75 -13.29
C GLY A 225 -3.51 -24.98 -11.90
N THR A 226 -2.36 -24.36 -11.64
CA THR A 226 -1.61 -24.41 -10.37
C THR A 226 -1.50 -23.02 -9.78
N THR A 227 -1.96 -22.84 -8.54
CA THR A 227 -1.90 -21.56 -7.83
C THR A 227 -0.48 -21.25 -7.33
N LEU A 228 -0.26 -20.00 -6.92
CA LEU A 228 0.97 -19.57 -6.23
C LEU A 228 1.01 -19.97 -4.75
N SER A 229 0.11 -20.84 -4.27
CA SER A 229 0.21 -21.35 -2.89
C SER A 229 1.51 -22.15 -2.71
N GLY A 230 2.28 -21.82 -1.67
CA GLY A 230 3.61 -22.38 -1.42
C GLY A 230 4.73 -21.85 -2.34
N ARG A 231 4.46 -20.81 -3.11
CA ARG A 231 5.40 -20.17 -4.03
C ARG A 231 5.28 -18.63 -3.94
N LEU A 232 6.40 -17.94 -3.81
CA LEU A 232 6.46 -16.47 -3.89
C LEU A 232 6.99 -16.08 -5.26
N LEU A 233 6.16 -15.44 -6.06
CA LEU A 233 6.56 -14.85 -7.34
C LEU A 233 7.16 -13.48 -7.08
N LEU A 234 8.37 -13.25 -7.60
CA LEU A 234 9.07 -11.97 -7.60
C LEU A 234 9.15 -11.45 -9.02
N PHE A 235 8.85 -10.19 -9.22
CA PHE A 235 8.94 -9.52 -10.52
C PHE A 235 9.86 -8.30 -10.42
N ASP A 236 10.86 -8.24 -11.29
CA ASP A 236 11.75 -7.10 -11.49
C ASP A 236 11.38 -6.42 -12.81
N ALA A 237 10.77 -5.24 -12.73
CA ALA A 237 10.31 -4.49 -13.89
C ALA A 237 11.46 -3.85 -14.69
N LEU A 238 12.62 -3.59 -14.09
CA LEU A 238 13.77 -3.06 -14.82
C LEU A 238 14.41 -4.13 -15.72
N ALA A 239 14.52 -5.35 -15.20
CA ALA A 239 15.09 -6.46 -15.95
C ALA A 239 14.04 -7.29 -16.70
N MET A 240 12.73 -7.01 -16.52
CA MET A 240 11.59 -7.82 -17.03
C MET A 240 11.75 -9.31 -16.69
N LYS A 241 12.11 -9.59 -15.42
CA LYS A 241 12.37 -10.95 -14.96
C LYS A 241 11.41 -11.35 -13.88
N PHE A 242 10.89 -12.57 -14.03
CA PHE A 242 10.20 -13.28 -12.97
C PHE A 242 11.12 -14.28 -12.31
N ARG A 243 11.06 -14.35 -10.99
CA ARG A 243 11.71 -15.38 -10.17
C ARG A 243 10.66 -16.00 -9.26
N GLU A 244 10.81 -17.27 -8.98
CA GLU A 244 9.94 -17.98 -8.07
C GLU A 244 10.76 -18.57 -6.92
N LEU A 245 10.32 -18.29 -5.69
CA LEU A 245 10.90 -18.86 -4.48
C LEU A 245 9.90 -19.84 -3.87
N LYS A 246 10.38 -20.98 -3.40
CA LYS A 246 9.57 -21.93 -2.67
C LYS A 246 9.28 -21.36 -1.27
N LEU A 247 8.00 -21.22 -0.94
CA LEU A 247 7.54 -20.79 0.37
C LEU A 247 7.03 -22.00 1.14
N ARG A 248 7.53 -22.19 2.37
CA ARG A 248 7.12 -23.28 3.24
C ARG A 248 6.62 -22.73 4.57
N PRO A 249 5.66 -23.41 5.21
CA PRO A 249 5.29 -23.10 6.58
C PRO A 249 6.53 -23.18 7.50
N ALA A 250 6.63 -22.24 8.42
CA ALA A 250 7.65 -22.29 9.46
C ALA A 250 7.42 -23.51 10.38
N LYS A 251 8.53 -24.12 10.87
CA LYS A 251 8.44 -25.27 11.80
C LYS A 251 7.77 -24.86 13.13
N GLU A 252 8.12 -23.67 13.60
CA GLU A 252 7.53 -23.05 14.79
C GLU A 252 6.75 -21.80 14.34
N ARG A 253 5.46 -21.97 14.14
CA ARG A 253 4.57 -20.91 13.67
C ARG A 253 3.86 -20.28 14.87
N PRO A 254 3.84 -18.95 15.00
CA PRO A 254 2.99 -18.31 16.00
C PRO A 254 1.54 -18.70 15.83
N VAL A 255 0.90 -19.13 16.90
CA VAL A 255 -0.54 -19.45 16.89
C VAL A 255 -1.31 -18.13 16.89
N ILE A 256 -2.18 -17.95 15.91
CA ILE A 256 -3.04 -16.77 15.78
C ILE A 256 -4.40 -17.15 16.39
N GLU A 257 -4.65 -16.72 17.62
CA GLU A 257 -5.89 -17.00 18.35
C GLU A 257 -6.90 -15.85 18.29
N LYS A 258 -6.44 -14.63 18.10
CA LYS A 258 -7.24 -13.41 18.03
C LYS A 258 -6.52 -12.31 17.26
N LEU A 259 -7.28 -11.32 16.81
CA LEU A 259 -6.72 -10.07 16.28
C LEU A 259 -6.13 -9.21 17.41
N ILE A 260 -5.09 -8.46 17.10
CA ILE A 260 -4.34 -7.62 18.04
C ILE A 260 -4.36 -6.15 17.58
N ASP A 261 -3.72 -5.27 18.32
CA ASP A 261 -3.43 -3.91 17.85
C ASP A 261 -2.24 -3.93 16.88
N TYR A 262 -2.53 -3.89 15.58
CA TYR A 262 -1.52 -3.94 14.52
C TYR A 262 -0.78 -2.63 14.34
N GLN A 263 -1.34 -1.49 14.75
CA GLN A 263 -0.62 -0.22 14.76
C GLN A 263 0.53 -0.25 15.78
N MET A 264 0.21 -0.68 16.99
CA MET A 264 1.21 -0.87 18.05
C MET A 264 2.22 -1.98 17.67
N PHE A 265 1.75 -3.11 17.14
CA PHE A 265 2.60 -4.24 16.72
C PHE A 265 3.63 -3.84 15.66
N CYS A 266 3.27 -2.96 14.71
CA CYS A 266 4.16 -2.46 13.68
C CYS A 266 4.90 -1.16 14.09
N GLY A 267 4.72 -0.69 15.33
CA GLY A 267 5.37 0.52 15.83
C GLY A 267 4.91 1.83 15.18
N VAL A 268 3.69 1.85 14.62
CA VAL A 268 3.12 3.03 13.95
C VAL A 268 2.29 3.88 14.93
N GLY A 269 1.84 3.31 16.03
CA GLY A 269 1.02 3.96 17.06
C GLY A 269 1.74 4.05 18.40
N GLY A 270 2.19 5.23 18.80
CA GLY A 270 2.61 5.55 20.15
C GLY A 270 3.95 4.95 20.58
N SER A 271 4.66 5.68 21.43
CA SER A 271 5.83 5.20 22.16
C SER A 271 5.46 3.96 22.97
N ALA A 272 6.09 2.81 22.71
CA ALA A 272 5.95 1.63 23.55
C ALA A 272 6.36 1.99 24.99
N PRO A 273 5.62 1.57 26.03
CA PRO A 273 6.03 1.77 27.40
C PRO A 273 7.28 0.91 27.67
N GLY A 274 8.46 1.53 27.68
CA GLY A 274 9.74 0.89 28.01
C GLY A 274 10.92 1.18 27.08
N GLN A 275 10.76 1.93 26.00
CA GLN A 275 11.90 2.55 25.32
C GLN A 275 12.12 3.93 25.89
N GLU A 276 13.25 4.09 26.57
CA GLU A 276 13.76 5.37 27.01
C GLU A 276 13.69 6.38 25.86
N GLU A 277 13.28 7.59 26.17
CA GLU A 277 13.21 8.75 25.28
C GLU A 277 14.50 8.88 24.44
N SER A 278 14.52 8.30 23.25
CA SER A 278 15.45 8.72 22.23
C SER A 278 14.97 10.11 21.77
N GLY A 279 15.63 11.15 22.32
CA GLY A 279 15.37 12.56 22.27
C GLY A 279 14.26 13.04 21.36
N SER A 280 13.21 13.60 21.91
CA SER A 280 12.17 14.28 21.14
C SER A 280 12.85 15.38 20.32
N VAL A 281 12.90 15.20 19.00
CA VAL A 281 13.47 16.21 18.10
C VAL A 281 12.61 17.46 18.20
N ALA A 282 13.22 18.59 18.58
CA ALA A 282 12.52 19.88 18.61
C ALA A 282 11.86 20.13 17.22
N SER A 283 10.61 20.55 17.22
CA SER A 283 9.86 20.78 15.99
C SER A 283 9.11 22.11 16.03
N ILE A 284 9.05 22.78 14.88
CA ILE A 284 8.22 23.98 14.68
C ILE A 284 7.27 23.78 13.49
N SER A 285 6.24 24.61 13.41
CA SER A 285 5.32 24.64 12.27
C SER A 285 5.94 25.36 11.06
N VAL A 286 5.32 25.18 9.88
CA VAL A 286 5.69 25.96 8.68
C VAL A 286 5.39 27.46 8.84
N ALA A 287 4.38 27.81 9.64
CA ALA A 287 4.06 29.21 9.96
C ALA A 287 5.16 29.86 10.81
N ASP A 288 5.69 29.14 11.82
CA ASP A 288 6.82 29.61 12.63
C ASP A 288 8.09 29.77 11.79
N LEU A 289 8.36 28.80 10.89
CA LEU A 289 9.46 28.91 9.94
C LEU A 289 9.32 30.16 9.05
N LYS A 290 8.13 30.42 8.53
CA LYS A 290 7.86 31.61 7.70
C LYS A 290 8.13 32.89 8.48
N ALA A 291 7.64 32.99 9.71
CA ALA A 291 7.91 34.15 10.57
C ALA A 291 9.40 34.38 10.82
N LEU A 292 10.16 33.29 11.02
CA LEU A 292 11.61 33.35 11.18
C LEU A 292 12.31 33.84 9.91
N LEU A 293 11.94 33.34 8.75
CA LEU A 293 12.51 33.77 7.46
C LEU A 293 12.17 35.24 7.15
N ASP A 294 10.95 35.68 7.46
CA ASP A 294 10.51 37.08 7.24
C ASP A 294 11.18 38.08 8.21
N SER A 295 11.65 37.61 9.37
CA SER A 295 12.38 38.45 10.31
C SER A 295 13.75 38.92 9.80
N GLY A 296 14.23 38.40 8.68
CA GLY A 296 15.53 38.73 8.10
C GLY A 296 16.71 38.17 8.89
N ALA A 297 16.50 37.12 9.72
CA ALA A 297 17.56 36.51 10.50
C ALA A 297 18.57 35.81 9.56
N GLU A 298 19.82 36.31 9.59
CA GLU A 298 20.92 35.78 8.74
C GLU A 298 21.54 34.49 9.32
N ASP A 299 21.22 34.14 10.56
CA ASP A 299 21.75 33.00 11.30
C ASP A 299 20.92 31.71 11.10
N ILE A 300 20.10 31.63 10.05
CA ILE A 300 19.26 30.47 9.73
C ILE A 300 19.89 29.63 8.61
N LEU A 301 19.97 28.32 8.80
CA LEU A 301 20.21 27.34 7.75
C LEU A 301 18.98 26.45 7.61
N LEU A 302 18.32 26.49 6.46
CA LEU A 302 17.26 25.56 6.10
C LEU A 302 17.83 24.41 5.27
N LEU A 303 17.72 23.19 5.77
CA LEU A 303 18.23 21.98 5.12
C LEU A 303 17.05 21.16 4.56
N ASP A 304 17.15 20.82 3.27
CA ASP A 304 16.22 19.89 2.61
C ASP A 304 16.87 18.51 2.54
N VAL A 305 16.27 17.51 3.20
CA VAL A 305 16.81 16.14 3.24
C VAL A 305 16.09 15.18 2.29
N ARG A 306 15.36 15.74 1.32
CA ARG A 306 14.71 14.97 0.25
C ARG A 306 15.72 14.52 -0.80
N ASN A 307 15.27 13.66 -1.70
CA ASN A 307 16.10 13.24 -2.83
C ASN A 307 16.18 14.31 -3.93
N PRO A 308 17.26 14.35 -4.74
CA PRO A 308 17.41 15.33 -5.82
C PRO A 308 16.23 15.42 -6.80
N PRO A 309 15.57 14.31 -7.22
CA PRO A 309 14.38 14.40 -8.06
C PRO A 309 13.20 15.12 -7.40
N GLU A 310 13.04 15.01 -6.09
CA GLU A 310 11.98 15.72 -5.36
C GLU A 310 12.25 17.23 -5.31
N ALA A 311 13.52 17.63 -5.14
CA ALA A 311 13.93 19.02 -5.15
C ALA A 311 13.80 19.67 -6.55
N GLN A 312 13.81 18.88 -7.63
CA GLN A 312 13.51 19.38 -8.98
C GLN A 312 12.04 19.73 -9.19
N ILE A 313 11.13 19.12 -8.41
CA ILE A 313 9.69 19.39 -8.50
C ILE A 313 9.34 20.69 -7.77
N ALA A 314 9.86 20.83 -6.55
CA ALA A 314 9.53 21.93 -5.66
C ALA A 314 10.66 22.19 -4.65
N VAL A 315 10.88 23.45 -4.26
CA VAL A 315 11.89 23.87 -3.30
C VAL A 315 11.32 24.97 -2.42
N ILE A 316 11.63 24.95 -1.11
CA ILE A 316 11.47 26.12 -0.24
C ILE A 316 12.67 27.04 -0.52
N ALA A 317 12.40 28.28 -0.85
CA ALA A 317 13.46 29.25 -1.19
C ALA A 317 14.56 29.34 -0.09
N GLY A 318 15.82 29.25 -0.50
CA GLY A 318 16.96 29.28 0.42
C GLY A 318 17.32 27.95 1.08
N ALA A 319 16.57 26.87 0.84
CA ALA A 319 16.90 25.54 1.35
C ALA A 319 18.13 24.94 0.65
N VAL A 320 19.01 24.32 1.43
CA VAL A 320 20.20 23.61 0.94
C VAL A 320 19.88 22.11 0.91
N LEU A 321 19.98 21.49 -0.26
CA LEU A 321 19.74 20.07 -0.44
C LEU A 321 20.92 19.23 0.07
N VAL A 322 20.64 18.34 1.02
CA VAL A 322 21.54 17.29 1.52
C VAL A 322 20.68 16.04 1.78
N PRO A 323 20.66 15.07 0.87
CA PRO A 323 19.81 13.90 0.98
C PRO A 323 20.02 13.11 2.27
N LEU A 324 18.93 12.58 2.85
CA LEU A 324 18.96 11.79 4.08
C LEU A 324 19.98 10.65 4.02
N ASP A 325 19.99 9.90 2.90
CA ASP A 325 20.91 8.74 2.72
C ASP A 325 22.37 9.13 2.95
N SER A 326 22.78 10.32 2.46
CA SER A 326 24.15 10.84 2.64
C SER A 326 24.47 11.31 4.08
N ILE A 327 23.44 11.57 4.87
CA ILE A 327 23.58 11.87 6.31
C ILE A 327 23.69 10.55 7.07
N GLU A 328 22.85 9.56 6.76
CA GLU A 328 22.83 8.26 7.42
C GLU A 328 24.10 7.45 7.14
N ASP A 329 24.65 7.49 5.94
CA ASP A 329 25.92 6.83 5.59
C ASP A 329 27.18 7.62 6.03
N GLY A 330 26.97 8.83 6.58
CA GLY A 330 28.02 9.68 7.13
C GLY A 330 28.79 10.53 6.10
N THR A 331 28.54 10.34 4.78
CA THR A 331 29.30 11.03 3.73
C THR A 331 29.07 12.54 3.71
N ALA A 332 27.90 13.02 4.16
CA ALA A 332 27.54 14.43 4.19
C ALA A 332 27.79 15.11 5.57
N ILE A 333 28.18 14.39 6.61
CA ILE A 333 28.30 14.96 7.97
C ILE A 333 29.26 16.15 8.02
N GLY A 334 30.45 16.01 7.43
CA GLY A 334 31.44 17.12 7.38
C GLY A 334 30.91 18.37 6.67
N ARG A 335 30.17 18.19 5.58
CA ARG A 335 29.53 19.29 4.84
C ARG A 335 28.46 19.98 5.71
N VAL A 336 27.62 19.21 6.38
CA VAL A 336 26.57 19.77 7.25
C VAL A 336 27.19 20.52 8.41
N GLN A 337 28.26 19.99 9.04
CA GLN A 337 28.99 20.68 10.09
C GLN A 337 29.57 22.03 9.64
N GLU A 338 30.11 22.08 8.43
CA GLU A 338 30.67 23.30 7.85
C GLU A 338 29.60 24.38 7.63
N ILE A 339 28.51 24.03 6.92
CA ILE A 339 27.46 24.98 6.54
C ILE A 339 26.56 25.42 7.71
N SER A 340 26.46 24.60 8.78
CA SER A 340 25.66 24.90 9.98
C SER A 340 26.43 25.67 11.04
N ARG A 341 27.75 25.89 10.86
CA ARG A 341 28.58 26.58 11.87
C ARG A 341 28.08 28.01 12.14
N GLY A 342 27.69 28.25 13.41
CA GLY A 342 27.17 29.55 13.84
C GLY A 342 25.74 29.85 13.37
N LYS A 343 25.02 28.85 12.86
CA LYS A 343 23.64 28.99 12.40
C LYS A 343 22.70 28.08 13.16
N ARG A 344 21.44 28.49 13.27
CA ARG A 344 20.34 27.66 13.73
C ARG A 344 19.90 26.78 12.60
N LEU A 345 19.98 25.46 12.77
CA LEU A 345 19.65 24.49 11.76
C LEU A 345 18.16 24.12 11.81
N TYR A 346 17.47 24.30 10.71
CA TYR A 346 16.10 23.84 10.49
C TYR A 346 16.10 22.81 9.36
N VAL A 347 15.42 21.69 9.56
CA VAL A 347 15.46 20.57 8.62
C VAL A 347 14.05 20.22 8.18
N HIS A 348 13.83 20.14 6.89
CA HIS A 348 12.57 19.68 6.32
C HIS A 348 12.74 18.54 5.35
N CYS A 349 11.66 17.80 5.15
CA CYS A 349 11.48 16.86 4.05
C CYS A 349 10.09 17.07 3.41
N LYS A 350 9.45 16.01 2.90
CA LYS A 350 8.08 16.12 2.36
C LYS A 350 7.06 16.37 3.48
N LEU A 351 7.05 15.53 4.55
CA LEU A 351 6.03 15.52 5.61
C LEU A 351 6.59 15.69 7.04
N GLY A 352 7.93 15.75 7.22
CA GLY A 352 8.57 15.89 8.55
C GLY A 352 9.22 14.61 9.08
N GLY A 353 8.90 13.42 8.60
CA GLY A 353 9.44 12.15 9.11
C GLY A 353 10.91 11.93 8.78
N ARG A 354 11.33 12.10 7.52
CA ARG A 354 12.74 11.97 7.10
C ARG A 354 13.64 13.02 7.75
N SER A 355 13.14 14.24 7.93
CA SER A 355 13.89 15.32 8.61
C SER A 355 14.11 15.05 10.08
N ALA A 356 13.14 14.44 10.78
CA ALA A 356 13.34 13.98 12.15
C ALA A 356 14.43 12.90 12.24
N LYS A 357 14.44 11.92 11.32
CA LYS A 357 15.52 10.90 11.24
C LYS A 357 16.90 11.53 10.97
N ALA A 358 16.96 12.48 10.03
CA ALA A 358 18.19 13.20 9.74
C ALA A 358 18.74 13.91 10.98
N LEU A 359 17.88 14.56 11.77
CA LEU A 359 18.28 15.22 13.01
C LEU A 359 18.78 14.24 14.06
N ILE A 360 18.16 13.07 14.21
CA ILE A 360 18.66 12.01 15.10
C ILE A 360 20.07 11.54 14.67
N ALA A 361 20.30 11.37 13.36
CA ALA A 361 21.60 10.99 12.83
C ALA A 361 22.65 12.11 13.06
N LEU A 362 22.28 13.36 12.81
CA LEU A 362 23.15 14.53 13.00
C LEU A 362 23.51 14.76 14.49
N ALA A 363 22.57 14.53 15.39
CA ALA A 363 22.80 14.66 16.84
C ALA A 363 23.91 13.73 17.35
N ARG A 364 24.08 12.54 16.77
CA ARG A 364 25.20 11.62 17.09
C ARG A 364 26.57 12.20 16.76
N HIS A 365 26.61 13.24 15.94
CA HIS A 365 27.80 13.99 15.53
C HIS A 365 27.87 15.39 16.15
N GLY A 366 27.03 15.67 17.18
CA GLY A 366 26.99 16.95 17.88
C GLY A 366 26.37 18.09 17.08
N ILE A 367 25.57 17.79 16.07
CA ILE A 367 24.85 18.78 15.27
C ILE A 367 23.39 18.78 15.72
N GLU A 368 22.98 19.86 16.40
CA GLU A 368 21.59 20.05 16.82
C GLU A 368 20.79 20.86 15.80
N GLY A 369 19.49 20.63 15.74
CA GLY A 369 18.59 21.35 14.84
C GLY A 369 17.12 21.11 15.17
N THR A 370 16.25 21.78 14.41
CA THR A 370 14.80 21.76 14.60
C THR A 370 14.11 21.21 13.36
N ASN A 371 13.20 20.28 13.57
CA ASN A 371 12.38 19.69 12.51
C ASN A 371 11.25 20.63 12.10
N ILE A 372 10.94 20.69 10.80
CA ILE A 372 9.77 21.39 10.27
C ILE A 372 8.62 20.39 10.12
N SER A 373 7.63 20.49 11.00
CA SER A 373 6.42 19.67 10.98
C SER A 373 5.62 19.92 9.70
N GLY A 374 5.15 18.84 9.07
CA GLY A 374 4.41 18.90 7.80
C GLY A 374 5.29 19.16 6.58
N GLY A 375 6.55 19.57 6.74
CA GLY A 375 7.55 19.73 5.68
C GLY A 375 7.10 20.64 4.54
N ILE A 376 7.59 20.37 3.31
CA ILE A 376 7.25 21.16 2.12
C ILE A 376 5.78 21.02 1.70
N ASP A 377 5.10 19.93 2.06
CA ASP A 377 3.69 19.74 1.75
C ASP A 377 2.82 20.73 2.53
N ALA A 378 3.03 20.88 3.85
CA ALA A 378 2.38 21.90 4.66
C ALA A 378 2.78 23.32 4.22
N TRP A 379 4.05 23.54 3.87
CA TRP A 379 4.51 24.82 3.33
C TRP A 379 3.71 25.24 2.09
N SER A 380 3.53 24.32 1.14
CA SER A 380 2.73 24.56 -0.06
C SER A 380 1.26 24.86 0.24
N GLN A 381 0.68 24.21 1.25
CA GLN A 381 -0.74 24.40 1.59
C GLN A 381 -1.00 25.68 2.35
N GLU A 382 -0.14 26.04 3.29
CA GLU A 382 -0.40 27.06 4.30
C GLU A 382 0.33 28.38 4.03
N ILE A 383 1.50 28.31 3.34
CA ILE A 383 2.41 29.45 3.20
C ILE A 383 2.52 29.93 1.75
N ASP A 384 2.87 29.03 0.84
CA ASP A 384 3.14 29.40 -0.56
C ASP A 384 2.52 28.40 -1.54
N PRO A 385 1.27 28.63 -1.96
CA PRO A 385 0.60 27.77 -2.94
C PRO A 385 1.26 27.68 -4.32
N SER A 386 2.25 28.52 -4.61
CA SER A 386 3.03 28.44 -5.85
C SER A 386 4.06 27.29 -5.82
N VAL A 387 4.43 26.81 -4.63
CA VAL A 387 5.28 25.63 -4.44
C VAL A 387 4.48 24.39 -4.82
N GLN A 388 4.90 23.71 -5.89
CA GLN A 388 4.16 22.57 -6.44
C GLN A 388 4.07 21.41 -5.45
N ARG A 389 2.85 20.92 -5.19
CA ARG A 389 2.61 19.67 -4.44
C ARG A 389 2.81 18.45 -5.35
N TYR A 390 3.33 17.35 -4.78
CA TYR A 390 3.60 16.11 -5.51
C TYR A 390 3.40 14.87 -4.62
#